data_c7095e2ebd1ed407bcad33dc1b99f2a0
#
_entry.id   c7095e2ebd1ed407bcad33dc1b99f2a0
#
_cell.length_a   1.000
_cell.length_b   1.000
_cell.length_c   1.000
_cell.angle_alpha   90.00
_cell.angle_beta   90.00
_cell.angle_gamma   90.00
#
_symmetry.space_group_name_H-M   'P 1'
#
loop_
_entity.id
_entity.type
_entity.pdbx_description
1 polymer ?
#
loop_
_entity_poly.entity_id
_entity_poly.type
_entity_poly.pdbx_seq_one_letter_code
_entity_poly.pdbx_strand_id
1 'polypeptide(L)'
;MEFLHCEKDERYLSLHDCISEKAYFQNGTLGFTFSDGFWISPEHPDSNLPVVVRTDFSKAEYILEDGEDYDVTVYVFKKSFFNKTLRIEWTLRELVDKINSGKYRLEFLYQYTDSNSRIVECVLRSDKKPYHIECIIDRKSVV
;
A
#
# COMPACT_ATOMS: atom_id res chain seq x y z
N MET A 1 -3.78 11.18 16.80
CA MET A 1 -3.18 9.94 17.33
C MET A 1 -2.46 9.21 16.21
N GLU A 2 -1.28 8.77 16.47
CA GLU A 2 -0.47 8.02 15.52
C GLU A 2 -0.79 6.53 15.66
N PHE A 3 -1.10 5.87 14.54
CA PHE A 3 -1.42 4.44 14.54
C PHE A 3 -0.42 3.66 13.70
N LEU A 4 -0.11 2.46 14.18
CA LEU A 4 0.62 1.46 13.42
C LEU A 4 -0.36 0.37 13.01
N HIS A 5 -0.63 0.28 11.71
CA HIS A 5 -1.42 -0.82 11.16
C HIS A 5 -0.49 -1.98 10.84
N CYS A 6 -0.84 -3.15 11.32
CA CYS A 6 -0.21 -4.40 10.93
C CYS A 6 -1.29 -5.40 10.49
N GLU A 7 -0.89 -6.48 9.84
CA GLU A 7 -1.83 -7.43 9.22
C GLU A 7 -2.89 -7.98 10.18
N LYS A 8 -2.54 -8.15 11.45
CA LYS A 8 -3.47 -8.65 12.47
C LYS A 8 -4.56 -7.66 12.86
N ASP A 9 -4.40 -6.39 12.54
CA ASP A 9 -5.34 -5.33 12.89
C ASP A 9 -6.28 -4.95 11.72
N GLU A 10 -6.21 -5.65 10.60
CA GLU A 10 -6.95 -5.31 9.39
C GLU A 10 -8.46 -5.17 9.58
N ARG A 11 -9.04 -5.97 10.46
CA ARG A 11 -10.48 -5.90 10.72
C ARG A 11 -10.93 -4.58 11.33
N TYR A 12 -9.99 -3.82 11.92
CA TYR A 12 -10.28 -2.56 12.58
C TYR A 12 -9.87 -1.33 11.78
N LEU A 13 -9.02 -1.51 10.79
CA LEU A 13 -8.39 -0.41 10.07
C LEU A 13 -8.60 -0.56 8.57
N SER A 14 -8.79 0.54 7.86
CA SER A 14 -8.93 0.53 6.41
C SER A 14 -8.02 1.58 5.79
N LEU A 15 -7.29 1.14 4.77
CA LEU A 15 -6.43 2.00 3.95
C LEU A 15 -7.15 2.52 2.71
N HIS A 16 -8.43 2.18 2.52
CA HIS A 16 -9.19 2.55 1.33
C HIS A 16 -9.19 4.07 1.13
N ASP A 17 -8.83 4.50 -0.06
CA ASP A 17 -8.70 5.91 -0.46
C ASP A 17 -7.66 6.70 0.35
N CYS A 18 -6.75 6.02 1.02
CA CYS A 18 -5.67 6.67 1.75
C CYS A 18 -4.40 6.72 0.90
N ILE A 19 -3.68 7.84 0.98
CA ILE A 19 -2.52 8.12 0.14
C ILE A 19 -1.24 8.07 0.97
N SER A 20 -0.31 7.21 0.54
CA SER A 20 1.03 7.14 1.10
C SER A 20 2.00 7.96 0.26
N GLU A 21 2.79 8.79 0.92
CA GLU A 21 3.79 9.65 0.31
C GLU A 21 5.20 9.15 0.53
N LYS A 22 5.38 8.21 1.44
CA LYS A 22 6.68 7.59 1.73
C LYS A 22 6.51 6.12 2.02
N ALA A 23 7.51 5.35 1.61
CA ALA A 23 7.56 3.93 1.87
C ALA A 23 8.95 3.54 2.36
N TYR A 24 9.05 2.41 3.02
CA TYR A 24 10.33 1.85 3.44
C TYR A 24 10.29 0.33 3.38
N PHE A 25 11.43 -0.25 3.08
CA PHE A 25 11.62 -1.69 3.17
C PHE A 25 12.91 -1.94 3.95
N GLN A 26 12.77 -2.48 5.14
CA GLN A 26 13.88 -2.66 6.06
C GLN A 26 13.63 -3.85 6.98
N ASN A 27 14.63 -4.73 7.10
CA ASN A 27 14.59 -5.89 8.00
C ASN A 27 13.35 -6.77 7.78
N GLY A 28 12.99 -7.02 6.53
CA GLY A 28 11.83 -7.82 6.18
C GLY A 28 10.48 -7.14 6.41
N THR A 29 10.47 -5.86 6.72
CA THR A 29 9.25 -5.09 6.92
C THR A 29 9.07 -4.09 5.78
N LEU A 30 7.92 -4.17 5.11
CA LEU A 30 7.47 -3.19 4.14
C LEU A 30 6.52 -2.23 4.84
N GLY A 31 6.84 -0.95 4.82
CA GLY A 31 6.02 0.06 5.47
C GLY A 31 5.63 1.20 4.55
N PHE A 32 4.48 1.77 4.83
CA PHE A 32 3.96 2.96 4.14
C PHE A 32 3.53 3.98 5.19
N THR A 33 3.89 5.24 4.98
CA THR A 33 3.48 6.32 5.87
C THR A 33 2.35 7.13 5.23
N PHE A 34 1.40 7.53 6.05
CA PHE A 34 0.22 8.28 5.64
C PHE A 34 0.15 9.57 6.48
N SER A 35 0.46 10.71 5.86
CA SER A 35 0.42 12.00 6.56
C SER A 35 -0.97 12.33 7.05
N ASP A 36 -1.99 11.97 6.28
CA ASP A 36 -3.40 12.20 6.61
C ASP A 36 -4.07 10.97 7.24
N GLY A 37 -3.28 9.96 7.60
CA GLY A 37 -3.77 8.77 8.28
C GLY A 37 -4.62 7.84 7.43
N PHE A 38 -5.36 6.99 8.10
CA PHE A 38 -6.29 6.04 7.50
C PHE A 38 -7.53 5.90 8.41
N TRP A 39 -8.48 5.06 8.00
CA TRP A 39 -9.75 4.91 8.70
C TRP A 39 -9.64 3.90 9.84
N ILE A 40 -10.19 4.24 11.00
CA ILE A 40 -10.27 3.35 12.16
C ILE A 40 -11.73 3.06 12.50
N SER A 41 -12.04 1.78 12.71
CA SER A 41 -13.36 1.32 13.14
C SER A 41 -13.62 1.67 14.60
N PRO A 42 -14.87 1.98 14.99
CA PRO A 42 -15.21 2.19 16.39
C PRO A 42 -14.98 0.95 17.27
N GLU A 43 -14.88 -0.22 16.67
CA GLU A 43 -14.60 -1.47 17.39
C GLU A 43 -13.12 -1.64 17.77
N HIS A 44 -12.25 -0.81 17.23
CA HIS A 44 -10.83 -0.86 17.59
C HIS A 44 -10.67 -0.49 19.08
N PRO A 45 -9.84 -1.24 19.84
CA PRO A 45 -9.65 -0.97 21.28
C PRO A 45 -9.25 0.46 21.64
N ASP A 46 -8.49 1.11 20.75
CA ASP A 46 -8.02 2.48 20.95
C ASP A 46 -8.94 3.54 20.37
N SER A 47 -10.09 3.15 19.81
CA SER A 47 -11.07 4.11 19.32
C SER A 47 -11.90 4.64 20.47
N ASN A 48 -12.03 5.97 20.55
CA ASN A 48 -12.83 6.65 21.56
C ASN A 48 -14.17 7.14 21.04
N LEU A 49 -14.48 6.88 19.78
CA LEU A 49 -15.68 7.39 19.12
C LEU A 49 -16.55 6.25 18.62
N PRO A 50 -17.88 6.42 18.62
CA PRO A 50 -18.82 5.40 18.17
C PRO A 50 -18.99 5.31 16.65
N VAL A 51 -18.16 6.01 15.90
CA VAL A 51 -18.22 6.08 14.44
C VAL A 51 -16.84 5.83 13.84
N VAL A 52 -16.79 5.49 12.55
CA VAL A 52 -15.54 5.41 11.82
C VAL A 52 -14.94 6.81 11.73
N VAL A 53 -13.66 6.91 12.07
CA VAL A 53 -12.93 8.19 12.03
C VAL A 53 -11.60 8.01 11.31
N ARG A 54 -11.01 9.13 10.88
CA ARG A 54 -9.70 9.15 10.28
C ARG A 54 -8.65 9.41 11.36
N THR A 55 -7.54 8.68 11.28
CA THR A 55 -6.41 8.89 12.19
C THR A 55 -5.58 10.09 11.72
N ASP A 56 -4.65 10.52 12.56
CA ASP A 56 -3.60 11.46 12.19
C ASP A 56 -2.48 10.72 11.43
N PHE A 57 -1.25 11.25 11.42
CA PHE A 57 -0.12 10.56 10.82
C PHE A 57 -0.03 9.11 11.32
N SER A 58 0.03 8.19 10.38
CA SER A 58 -0.02 6.76 10.69
C SER A 58 0.86 5.95 9.74
N LYS A 59 1.17 4.73 10.16
CA LYS A 59 1.99 3.81 9.37
C LYS A 59 1.27 2.49 9.18
N ALA A 60 1.39 1.91 7.99
CA ALA A 60 0.97 0.53 7.73
C ALA A 60 2.22 -0.31 7.45
N GLU A 61 2.35 -1.44 8.14
CA GLU A 61 3.50 -2.32 8.00
C GLU A 61 3.06 -3.74 7.66
N TYR A 62 3.79 -4.35 6.74
CA TYR A 62 3.61 -5.73 6.30
C TYR A 62 4.91 -6.48 6.54
N ILE A 63 4.83 -7.61 7.21
CA ILE A 63 6.00 -8.45 7.49
C ILE A 63 6.13 -9.47 6.37
N LEU A 64 7.31 -9.53 5.75
CA LEU A 64 7.66 -10.53 4.75
C LEU A 64 8.36 -11.69 5.46
N GLU A 65 7.79 -12.89 5.35
CA GLU A 65 8.21 -14.05 6.14
C GLU A 65 9.72 -14.35 6.07
N ASP A 66 10.29 -14.30 4.87
CA ASP A 66 11.71 -14.61 4.68
C ASP A 66 12.60 -13.37 4.71
N GLY A 67 12.05 -12.20 5.01
CA GLY A 67 12.80 -10.95 5.02
C GLY A 67 13.28 -10.49 3.65
N GLU A 68 12.81 -11.12 2.59
CA GLU A 68 13.24 -10.87 1.22
C GLU A 68 12.12 -10.21 0.41
N ASP A 69 12.51 -9.46 -0.59
CA ASP A 69 11.57 -8.72 -1.44
C ASP A 69 11.11 -9.47 -2.70
N TYR A 70 11.70 -10.61 -3.01
CA TYR A 70 11.37 -11.34 -4.23
C TYR A 70 10.01 -12.05 -4.20
N ASP A 71 9.42 -12.22 -3.02
CA ASP A 71 8.05 -12.76 -2.90
C ASP A 71 6.99 -11.71 -3.22
N VAL A 72 7.40 -10.48 -3.44
CA VAL A 72 6.51 -9.37 -3.76
C VAL A 72 6.80 -8.92 -5.19
N THR A 73 5.78 -8.95 -6.03
CA THR A 73 5.84 -8.40 -7.38
C THR A 73 4.89 -7.21 -7.48
N VAL A 74 5.36 -6.14 -8.07
CA VAL A 74 4.56 -4.95 -8.31
C VAL A 74 4.24 -4.88 -9.80
N TYR A 75 2.95 -4.93 -10.13
CA TYR A 75 2.48 -4.80 -11.50
C TYR A 75 1.99 -3.38 -11.74
N VAL A 76 2.52 -2.74 -12.78
CA VAL A 76 2.16 -1.39 -13.16
C VAL A 76 1.56 -1.43 -14.56
N PHE A 77 0.38 -0.85 -14.72
CA PHE A 77 -0.36 -0.90 -15.98
C PHE A 77 -0.30 0.47 -16.65
N LYS A 78 0.49 0.58 -17.70
CA LYS A 78 0.67 1.82 -18.46
C LYS A 78 0.04 1.70 -19.84
N LYS A 79 -0.58 2.77 -20.31
CA LYS A 79 -1.05 2.86 -21.69
C LYS A 79 0.12 3.17 -22.61
N SER A 80 0.25 2.37 -23.66
CA SER A 80 1.24 2.63 -24.71
C SER A 80 0.76 3.73 -25.64
N PHE A 81 1.65 4.18 -26.52
CA PHE A 81 1.35 5.16 -27.56
C PHE A 81 0.21 4.71 -28.49
N PHE A 82 -0.02 3.42 -28.65
CA PHE A 82 -1.09 2.84 -29.47
C PHE A 82 -2.37 2.54 -28.69
N ASN A 83 -2.54 3.15 -27.52
CA ASN A 83 -3.68 2.95 -26.63
C ASN A 83 -3.86 1.50 -26.13
N LYS A 84 -2.79 0.72 -26.14
CA LYS A 84 -2.75 -0.61 -25.51
C LYS A 84 -2.25 -0.51 -24.09
N THR A 85 -2.80 -1.34 -23.19
CA THR A 85 -2.31 -1.43 -21.82
C THR A 85 -1.13 -2.38 -21.78
N LEU A 86 0.00 -1.90 -21.26
CA LEU A 86 1.20 -2.67 -20.99
C LEU A 86 1.32 -2.97 -19.51
N ARG A 87 1.54 -4.24 -19.18
CA ARG A 87 1.86 -4.64 -17.81
C ARG A 87 3.37 -4.65 -17.64
N ILE A 88 3.85 -3.82 -16.74
CA ILE A 88 5.27 -3.69 -16.40
C ILE A 88 5.45 -4.23 -14.97
N GLU A 89 6.47 -5.04 -14.77
CA GLU A 89 6.80 -5.55 -13.45
C GLU A 89 7.89 -4.70 -12.83
N TRP A 90 7.64 -4.26 -11.58
CA TRP A 90 8.65 -3.61 -10.74
C TRP A 90 8.99 -4.50 -9.57
N THR A 91 10.22 -4.38 -9.10
CA THR A 91 10.58 -4.92 -7.80
C THR A 91 9.99 -4.04 -6.71
N LEU A 92 9.90 -4.58 -5.50
CA LEU A 92 9.46 -3.82 -4.34
C LEU A 92 10.36 -2.59 -4.10
N ARG A 93 11.68 -2.74 -4.28
CA ARG A 93 12.64 -1.64 -4.10
C ARG A 93 12.42 -0.53 -5.13
N GLU A 94 12.11 -0.88 -6.35
CA GLU A 94 11.77 0.12 -7.37
C GLU A 94 10.53 0.91 -6.99
N LEU A 95 9.49 0.25 -6.46
CA LEU A 95 8.29 0.92 -5.99
C LEU A 95 8.63 1.89 -4.86
N VAL A 96 9.35 1.42 -3.85
CA VAL A 96 9.76 2.24 -2.70
C VAL A 96 10.57 3.46 -3.15
N ASP A 97 11.54 3.26 -4.03
CA ASP A 97 12.38 4.35 -4.54
C ASP A 97 11.56 5.38 -5.31
N LYS A 98 10.60 4.95 -6.12
CA LYS A 98 9.76 5.86 -6.90
C LYS A 98 8.81 6.67 -6.02
N ILE A 99 8.29 6.09 -4.97
CA ILE A 99 7.47 6.83 -3.99
C ILE A 99 8.36 7.84 -3.25
N ASN A 100 9.49 7.41 -2.74
CA ASN A 100 10.38 8.26 -1.94
C ASN A 100 11.06 9.39 -2.74
N SER A 101 11.18 9.22 -4.06
CA SER A 101 11.68 10.29 -4.94
C SER A 101 10.70 11.46 -5.09
N GLY A 102 9.46 11.27 -4.64
CA GLY A 102 8.39 12.25 -4.80
C GLY A 102 7.71 12.21 -6.18
N LYS A 103 8.17 11.30 -7.06
CA LYS A 103 7.58 11.16 -8.40
C LYS A 103 6.15 10.65 -8.36
N TYR A 104 5.87 9.73 -7.44
CA TYR A 104 4.55 9.14 -7.27
C TYR A 104 4.14 9.12 -5.81
N ARG A 105 2.81 9.22 -5.59
CA ARG A 105 2.16 8.89 -4.33
C ARG A 105 1.33 7.64 -4.57
N LEU A 106 1.18 6.80 -3.56
CA LEU A 106 0.46 5.54 -3.67
C LEU A 106 -0.89 5.66 -2.95
N GLU A 107 -1.97 5.61 -3.71
CA GLU A 107 -3.32 5.54 -3.15
C GLU A 107 -3.76 4.08 -3.05
N PHE A 108 -4.13 3.67 -1.86
CA PHE A 108 -4.63 2.32 -1.60
C PHE A 108 -6.12 2.27 -1.90
N LEU A 109 -6.56 1.23 -2.62
CA LEU A 109 -7.98 1.02 -2.94
C LEU A 109 -8.51 -0.18 -2.17
N TYR A 110 -8.19 -1.40 -2.61
CA TYR A 110 -8.71 -2.63 -2.02
C TYR A 110 -7.59 -3.60 -1.70
N GLN A 111 -7.82 -4.40 -0.65
CA GLN A 111 -6.92 -5.48 -0.28
C GLN A 111 -7.69 -6.79 -0.29
N TYR A 112 -7.09 -7.81 -0.89
CA TYR A 112 -7.65 -9.15 -0.99
C TYR A 112 -6.65 -10.13 -0.39
N THR A 113 -7.12 -10.95 0.55
CA THR A 113 -6.27 -11.89 1.26
C THR A 113 -6.86 -13.27 1.19
N ASP A 114 -6.03 -14.27 0.85
CA ASP A 114 -6.34 -15.67 1.07
C ASP A 114 -5.24 -16.30 1.93
N SER A 115 -5.28 -17.65 2.07
CA SER A 115 -4.31 -18.35 2.92
C SER A 115 -2.85 -18.25 2.42
N ASN A 116 -2.64 -17.95 1.14
CA ASN A 116 -1.33 -18.02 0.49
C ASN A 116 -0.88 -16.73 -0.17
N SER A 117 -1.76 -15.74 -0.27
CA SER A 117 -1.41 -14.50 -0.98
C SER A 117 -2.18 -13.30 -0.45
N ARG A 118 -1.61 -12.14 -0.74
CA ARG A 118 -2.24 -10.85 -0.51
C ARG A 118 -2.08 -10.01 -1.75
N ILE A 119 -3.18 -9.47 -2.24
CA ILE A 119 -3.19 -8.56 -3.37
C ILE A 119 -3.67 -7.20 -2.88
N VAL A 120 -2.88 -6.17 -3.15
CA VAL A 120 -3.23 -4.78 -2.83
C VAL A 120 -3.41 -4.02 -4.13
N GLU A 121 -4.61 -3.56 -4.36
CA GLU A 121 -4.98 -2.78 -5.54
C GLU A 121 -4.80 -1.30 -5.22
N CYS A 122 -3.99 -0.63 -6.03
CA CYS A 122 -3.53 0.74 -5.79
C CYS A 122 -3.57 1.58 -7.06
N VAL A 123 -3.38 2.88 -6.87
CA VAL A 123 -3.14 3.84 -7.95
C VAL A 123 -1.88 4.63 -7.62
N LEU A 124 -0.96 4.69 -8.57
CA LEU A 124 0.16 5.61 -8.51
C LEU A 124 -0.33 6.97 -9.02
N ARG A 125 -0.27 7.97 -8.18
CA ARG A 125 -0.64 9.34 -8.50
C ARG A 125 0.58 10.18 -8.78
N SER A 126 0.52 11.00 -9.84
CA SER A 126 1.59 11.89 -10.25
C SER A 126 1.03 13.28 -10.57
N ASP A 127 1.86 14.31 -10.40
CA ASP A 127 1.53 15.67 -10.80
C ASP A 127 1.76 15.91 -12.30
N LYS A 128 2.36 14.94 -12.97
CA LYS A 128 2.61 14.97 -14.43
C LYS A 128 1.84 13.85 -15.10
N LYS A 129 1.48 14.04 -16.36
CA LYS A 129 0.79 13.00 -17.15
C LYS A 129 1.66 11.75 -17.31
N PRO A 130 1.11 10.56 -17.21
CA PRO A 130 -0.25 10.26 -16.81
C PRO A 130 -0.44 10.47 -15.29
N TYR A 131 -1.54 11.12 -14.90
CA TYR A 131 -1.79 11.48 -13.49
C TYR A 131 -2.14 10.28 -12.61
N HIS A 132 -2.66 9.21 -13.21
CA HIS A 132 -3.09 8.00 -12.52
C HIS A 132 -2.60 6.79 -13.28
N ILE A 133 -1.91 5.90 -12.58
CA ILE A 133 -1.44 4.62 -13.13
C ILE A 133 -1.90 3.52 -12.19
N GLU A 134 -2.63 2.55 -12.71
CA GLU A 134 -3.05 1.38 -11.94
C GLU A 134 -1.84 0.56 -11.51
N CYS A 135 -1.88 0.08 -10.27
CA CYS A 135 -0.79 -0.65 -9.66
C CYS A 135 -1.35 -1.78 -8.78
N ILE A 136 -0.76 -2.94 -8.87
CA ILE A 136 -1.10 -4.09 -8.02
C ILE A 136 0.17 -4.55 -7.33
N ILE A 137 0.10 -4.63 -6.01
CA ILE A 137 1.15 -5.24 -5.20
C ILE A 137 0.69 -6.65 -4.88
N ASP A 138 1.42 -7.63 -5.39
CA ASP A 138 1.10 -9.05 -5.22
C ASP A 138 2.17 -9.69 -4.34
N ARG A 139 1.77 -10.06 -3.12
CA ARG A 139 2.62 -10.82 -2.20
C ARG A 139 2.17 -12.27 -2.19
N LYS A 140 3.07 -13.17 -2.54
CA LYS A 140 2.84 -14.61 -2.44
C LYS A 140 3.58 -15.12 -1.22
N SER A 141 2.87 -15.80 -0.33
CA SER A 141 3.57 -16.54 0.72
C SER A 141 4.10 -17.84 0.14
N VAL A 142 5.33 -18.15 0.50
CA VAL A 142 5.96 -19.42 0.14
C VAL A 142 5.41 -20.50 1.08
N VAL A 143 4.78 -21.45 0.51
CA VAL A 143 4.31 -22.63 1.27
C VAL A 143 5.42 -23.63 1.37
#